data_bb13c36f0de9cfb9031e4f2c62beb158
#
_entry.id   bb13c36f0de9cfb9031e4f2c62beb158
#
_cell.length_a   1.000
_cell.length_b   1.000
_cell.length_c   1.000
_cell.angle_alpha   90.00
_cell.angle_beta   90.00
_cell.angle_gamma   90.00
#
_symmetry.space_group_name_H-M   'P 1'
#
loop_
_entity.id
_entity.type
_entity.pdbx_description
1 polymer ?
#
loop_
_entity_poly.entity_id
_entity_poly.type
_entity_poly.pdbx_seq_one_letter_code
_entity_poly.pdbx_strand_id
1 'polypeptide(L)'
;MMVYSEAGGVSKTTAAVSVAMTAAEAGHRTVLIDLDPRAASTKWTRIAPVGEGLHVGAILGAKEEPTGWAEDLAVQSTWHPLLRVIPSARDLSNRESDRDDYAELRLKTSLVDLQADVVVIDCANRQGGPLTLSALHAADRVLYAATASDSGVDGVTGAQRTVDTFRRSMARLGAAATIEEAGVAMTRDGTGFLSYAEQDAIDQVRELAPIIEPIVPHLAIVPEVRMAGEWYGAYRKGAPIRDAYTEVMRKVIR
;
A
#
# COMPACT_ATOMS: atom_id res chain seq x y z
N MET A 1 3.26 7.54 -0.96
CA MET A 1 3.63 6.60 0.13
C MET A 1 3.43 5.15 -0.30
N MET A 2 4.13 4.17 0.29
CA MET A 2 3.87 2.74 0.09
C MET A 2 3.36 2.10 1.38
N VAL A 3 2.47 1.09 1.25
CA VAL A 3 2.03 0.25 2.35
C VAL A 3 2.73 -1.10 2.21
N TYR A 4 3.53 -1.47 3.20
CA TYR A 4 4.43 -2.60 3.08
C TYR A 4 4.50 -3.48 4.33
N SER A 5 4.70 -4.76 4.12
CA SER A 5 5.02 -5.79 5.10
C SER A 5 5.45 -7.04 4.34
N GLU A 6 6.41 -7.77 4.84
CA GLU A 6 6.87 -9.01 4.19
C GLU A 6 5.95 -10.20 4.47
N ALA A 7 5.11 -10.11 5.50
CA ALA A 7 4.15 -11.16 5.82
C ALA A 7 2.87 -11.09 4.96
N GLY A 8 2.28 -12.25 4.73
CA GLY A 8 0.96 -12.40 4.12
C GLY A 8 -0.16 -12.31 5.15
N GLY A 9 -1.33 -11.80 4.76
CA GLY A 9 -2.51 -11.79 5.64
C GLY A 9 -2.51 -10.70 6.73
N VAL A 10 -1.54 -9.79 6.75
CA VAL A 10 -1.39 -8.74 7.76
C VAL A 10 -2.07 -7.41 7.39
N SER A 11 -3.16 -7.49 6.66
CA SER A 11 -4.03 -6.35 6.32
C SER A 11 -3.41 -5.25 5.43
N LYS A 12 -2.32 -5.50 4.68
CA LYS A 12 -1.70 -4.52 3.76
C LYS A 12 -2.71 -3.87 2.81
N THR A 13 -3.38 -4.69 2.00
CA THR A 13 -4.39 -4.21 1.05
C THR A 13 -5.50 -3.44 1.74
N THR A 14 -5.95 -3.90 2.93
CA THR A 14 -6.96 -3.18 3.70
C THR A 14 -6.44 -1.81 4.11
N ALA A 15 -5.20 -1.72 4.59
CA ALA A 15 -4.59 -0.45 4.96
C ALA A 15 -4.41 0.48 3.75
N ALA A 16 -3.90 -0.03 2.62
CA ALA A 16 -3.70 0.77 1.41
C ALA A 16 -5.01 1.34 0.86
N VAL A 17 -6.02 0.47 0.68
CA VAL A 17 -7.35 0.89 0.20
C VAL A 17 -8.00 1.88 1.17
N SER A 18 -7.88 1.65 2.48
CA SER A 18 -8.50 2.50 3.50
C SER A 18 -7.85 3.87 3.60
N VAL A 19 -6.51 3.94 3.58
CA VAL A 19 -5.79 5.22 3.58
C VAL A 19 -6.09 6.00 2.31
N ALA A 20 -6.12 5.33 1.14
CA ALA A 20 -6.46 5.98 -0.11
C ALA A 20 -7.90 6.52 -0.11
N MET A 21 -8.86 5.72 0.36
CA MET A 21 -10.26 6.15 0.39
C MET A 21 -10.51 7.26 1.41
N THR A 22 -9.93 7.15 2.62
CA THR A 22 -10.09 8.21 3.65
C THR A 22 -9.39 9.51 3.25
N ALA A 23 -8.30 9.44 2.48
CA ALA A 23 -7.67 10.63 1.89
C ALA A 23 -8.60 11.31 0.86
N ALA A 24 -9.24 10.52 0.00
CA ALA A 24 -10.24 11.02 -0.95
C ALA A 24 -11.45 11.64 -0.23
N GLU A 25 -11.97 10.98 0.82
CA GLU A 25 -13.05 11.52 1.67
C GLU A 25 -12.64 12.83 2.38
N ALA A 26 -11.35 13.02 2.68
CA ALA A 26 -10.80 14.26 3.24
C ALA A 26 -10.56 15.36 2.20
N GLY A 27 -10.85 15.12 0.93
CA GLY A 27 -10.76 16.11 -0.15
C GLY A 27 -9.47 16.06 -0.97
N HIS A 28 -8.59 15.08 -0.76
CA HIS A 28 -7.37 14.94 -1.54
C HIS A 28 -7.62 14.16 -2.84
N ARG A 29 -7.12 14.65 -3.98
CA ARG A 29 -7.05 13.86 -5.22
C ARG A 29 -6.10 12.70 -4.98
N THR A 30 -6.63 11.49 -4.95
CA THR A 30 -5.89 10.31 -4.51
C THR A 30 -5.79 9.28 -5.62
N VAL A 31 -4.61 8.70 -5.79
CA VAL A 31 -4.37 7.55 -6.67
C VAL A 31 -3.89 6.37 -5.85
N LEU A 32 -4.63 5.26 -5.93
CA LEU A 32 -4.21 3.96 -5.39
C LEU A 32 -3.55 3.15 -6.51
N ILE A 33 -2.32 2.72 -6.29
CA ILE A 33 -1.59 1.85 -7.22
C ILE A 33 -1.55 0.44 -6.64
N ASP A 34 -2.12 -0.53 -7.35
CA ASP A 34 -2.03 -1.94 -6.97
C ASP A 34 -0.73 -2.53 -7.55
N LEU A 35 0.24 -2.79 -6.70
CA LEU A 35 1.55 -3.35 -7.08
C LEU A 35 1.69 -4.82 -6.64
N ASP A 36 0.58 -5.53 -6.45
CA ASP A 36 0.56 -6.96 -6.17
C ASP A 36 0.01 -7.74 -7.37
N PRO A 37 0.74 -8.74 -7.93
CA PRO A 37 0.24 -9.61 -9.00
C PRO A 37 -1.07 -10.35 -8.67
N ARG A 38 -1.43 -10.47 -7.39
CA ARG A 38 -2.73 -11.01 -6.95
C ARG A 38 -3.88 -10.06 -7.23
N ALA A 39 -3.59 -8.79 -7.51
CA ALA A 39 -4.54 -7.73 -7.84
C ALA A 39 -5.66 -7.59 -6.80
N ALA A 40 -5.28 -7.53 -5.52
CA ALA A 40 -6.24 -7.56 -4.43
C ALA A 40 -7.01 -6.24 -4.30
N SER A 41 -6.32 -5.09 -4.39
CA SER A 41 -6.93 -3.75 -4.43
C SER A 41 -7.78 -3.56 -5.69
N THR A 42 -7.27 -4.00 -6.83
CA THR A 42 -7.97 -3.97 -8.13
C THR A 42 -9.31 -4.71 -8.09
N LYS A 43 -9.29 -5.95 -7.56
CA LYS A 43 -10.51 -6.76 -7.41
C LYS A 43 -11.49 -6.16 -6.43
N TRP A 44 -11.01 -5.63 -5.30
CA TRP A 44 -11.88 -5.02 -4.30
C TRP A 44 -12.55 -3.76 -4.84
N THR A 45 -11.81 -2.88 -5.52
CA THR A 45 -12.36 -1.65 -6.10
C THR A 45 -13.14 -1.89 -7.40
N ARG A 46 -13.16 -3.13 -7.92
CA ARG A 46 -13.76 -3.51 -9.20
C ARG A 46 -13.30 -2.65 -10.37
N ILE A 47 -12.09 -2.18 -10.34
CA ILE A 47 -11.50 -1.41 -11.43
C ILE A 47 -10.97 -2.37 -12.49
N ALA A 48 -11.34 -2.07 -13.73
CA ALA A 48 -10.75 -2.70 -14.91
C ALA A 48 -9.71 -1.77 -15.55
N PRO A 49 -8.64 -2.29 -16.15
CA PRO A 49 -7.73 -1.49 -16.95
C PRO A 49 -8.43 -0.72 -18.06
N VAL A 50 -7.91 0.44 -18.47
CA VAL A 50 -8.43 1.25 -19.57
C VAL A 50 -8.40 0.53 -20.93
N GLY A 51 -7.59 -0.52 -21.04
CA GLY A 51 -7.49 -1.40 -22.20
C GLY A 51 -6.71 -2.66 -21.86
N GLU A 52 -6.68 -3.63 -22.74
CA GLU A 52 -5.94 -4.87 -22.56
C GLU A 52 -4.45 -4.59 -22.34
N GLY A 53 -3.86 -5.15 -21.27
CA GLY A 53 -2.47 -4.93 -20.87
C GLY A 53 -2.16 -3.55 -20.28
N LEU A 54 -3.13 -2.61 -20.25
CA LEU A 54 -2.93 -1.24 -19.75
C LEU A 54 -3.18 -1.16 -18.23
N HIS A 55 -2.26 -1.71 -17.46
CA HIS A 55 -2.21 -1.72 -16.00
C HIS A 55 -0.79 -1.38 -15.51
N VAL A 56 -0.53 -1.36 -14.21
CA VAL A 56 0.80 -1.01 -13.65
C VAL A 56 1.96 -1.82 -14.28
N GLY A 57 1.71 -3.04 -14.73
CA GLY A 57 2.71 -3.87 -15.42
C GLY A 57 3.16 -3.29 -16.76
N ALA A 58 2.34 -2.47 -17.45
CA ALA A 58 2.75 -1.74 -18.66
C ALA A 58 3.82 -0.69 -18.33
N ILE A 59 3.64 0.06 -17.25
CA ILE A 59 4.65 1.03 -16.75
C ILE A 59 5.98 0.32 -16.49
N LEU A 60 5.93 -0.77 -15.70
CA LEU A 60 7.16 -1.48 -15.31
C LEU A 60 7.83 -2.21 -16.47
N GLY A 61 7.06 -2.59 -17.49
CA GLY A 61 7.56 -3.25 -18.72
C GLY A 61 7.90 -2.30 -19.85
N ALA A 62 7.81 -0.99 -19.65
CA ALA A 62 8.06 -0.01 -20.70
C ALA A 62 9.48 -0.15 -21.27
N LYS A 63 9.60 -0.08 -22.60
CA LYS A 63 10.89 -0.10 -23.31
C LYS A 63 11.45 1.30 -23.57
N GLU A 64 10.63 2.31 -23.37
CA GLU A 64 10.92 3.72 -23.40
C GLU A 64 10.58 4.35 -22.04
N GLU A 65 10.94 5.61 -21.83
CA GLU A 65 10.68 6.30 -20.57
C GLU A 65 9.17 6.53 -20.37
N PRO A 66 8.55 5.98 -19.31
CA PRO A 66 7.09 6.00 -19.11
C PRO A 66 6.61 7.31 -18.45
N THR A 67 7.20 8.46 -18.76
CA THR A 67 6.82 9.75 -18.17
C THR A 67 5.33 10.04 -18.42
N GLY A 68 4.58 10.31 -17.35
CA GLY A 68 3.15 10.63 -17.42
C GLY A 68 2.19 9.43 -17.57
N TRP A 69 2.69 8.22 -17.78
CA TRP A 69 1.84 7.05 -18.01
C TRP A 69 0.92 6.73 -16.82
N ALA A 70 1.29 7.12 -15.61
CA ALA A 70 0.43 6.92 -14.44
C ALA A 70 -0.88 7.73 -14.55
N GLU A 71 -0.88 8.90 -15.18
CA GLU A 71 -2.09 9.70 -15.43
C GLU A 71 -3.03 8.98 -16.40
N ASP A 72 -2.47 8.42 -17.49
CA ASP A 72 -3.24 7.73 -18.53
C ASP A 72 -3.85 6.40 -18.02
N LEU A 73 -3.17 5.73 -17.08
CA LEU A 73 -3.60 4.43 -16.56
C LEU A 73 -4.48 4.53 -15.29
N ALA A 74 -4.62 5.72 -14.71
CA ALA A 74 -5.40 5.93 -13.50
C ALA A 74 -6.91 5.99 -13.80
N VAL A 75 -7.61 4.91 -13.46
CA VAL A 75 -9.06 4.74 -13.70
C VAL A 75 -9.86 5.35 -12.56
N GLN A 76 -10.89 6.12 -12.88
CA GLN A 76 -11.80 6.70 -11.90
C GLN A 76 -12.57 5.63 -11.12
N SER A 77 -12.50 5.68 -9.80
CA SER A 77 -13.27 4.80 -8.92
C SER A 77 -14.74 5.22 -8.86
N THR A 78 -15.63 4.23 -8.76
CA THR A 78 -17.06 4.47 -8.49
C THR A 78 -17.35 4.81 -7.02
N TRP A 79 -16.38 4.60 -6.13
CA TRP A 79 -16.56 4.83 -4.68
C TRP A 79 -16.49 6.32 -4.32
N HIS A 80 -15.60 7.08 -4.97
CA HIS A 80 -15.42 8.49 -4.67
C HIS A 80 -14.86 9.25 -5.89
N PRO A 81 -15.34 10.49 -6.18
CA PRO A 81 -14.89 11.27 -7.34
C PRO A 81 -13.42 11.72 -7.26
N LEU A 82 -12.82 11.72 -6.09
CA LEU A 82 -11.39 12.07 -5.90
C LEU A 82 -10.49 10.81 -5.81
N LEU A 83 -11.02 9.61 -5.96
CA LEU A 83 -10.24 8.38 -5.94
C LEU A 83 -10.11 7.80 -7.35
N ARG A 84 -8.87 7.61 -7.80
CA ARG A 84 -8.52 6.85 -8.99
C ARG A 84 -7.67 5.64 -8.61
N VAL A 85 -7.66 4.62 -9.45
CA VAL A 85 -6.89 3.40 -9.21
C VAL A 85 -6.09 3.05 -10.46
N ILE A 86 -4.80 2.79 -10.30
CA ILE A 86 -3.99 2.12 -11.32
C ILE A 86 -4.04 0.63 -11.01
N PRO A 87 -4.75 -0.16 -11.86
CA PRO A 87 -4.98 -1.57 -11.59
C PRO A 87 -3.72 -2.42 -11.78
N SER A 88 -3.75 -3.60 -11.17
CA SER A 88 -2.80 -4.69 -11.39
C SER A 88 -3.43 -5.82 -12.20
N ALA A 89 -2.57 -6.69 -12.72
CA ALA A 89 -2.96 -7.95 -13.33
C ALA A 89 -1.95 -9.06 -13.02
N ARG A 90 -2.35 -10.32 -13.28
CA ARG A 90 -1.53 -11.48 -12.92
C ARG A 90 -0.15 -11.47 -13.59
N ASP A 91 -0.06 -10.98 -14.81
CA ASP A 91 1.18 -10.89 -15.60
C ASP A 91 2.18 -9.86 -15.07
N LEU A 92 1.77 -9.01 -14.11
CA LEU A 92 2.71 -8.20 -13.32
C LEU A 92 3.81 -9.08 -12.68
N SER A 93 3.52 -10.37 -12.39
CA SER A 93 4.54 -11.31 -11.88
C SER A 93 5.73 -11.48 -12.83
N ASN A 94 5.56 -11.24 -14.13
CA ASN A 94 6.66 -11.32 -15.10
C ASN A 94 7.73 -10.25 -14.82
N ARG A 95 7.34 -9.12 -14.23
CA ARG A 95 8.25 -8.01 -13.88
C ARG A 95 9.25 -8.37 -12.77
N GLU A 96 8.98 -9.42 -12.00
CA GLU A 96 9.91 -9.95 -10.98
C GLU A 96 11.18 -10.57 -11.60
N SER A 97 11.13 -10.92 -12.88
CA SER A 97 12.25 -11.48 -13.61
C SER A 97 12.98 -10.49 -14.51
N ASP A 98 12.49 -9.25 -14.58
CA ASP A 98 13.09 -8.21 -15.42
C ASP A 98 14.51 -7.91 -14.97
N ARG A 99 15.38 -7.71 -15.97
CA ARG A 99 16.80 -7.38 -15.80
C ARG A 99 17.18 -6.17 -16.64
N ASP A 100 16.17 -5.40 -17.09
CA ASP A 100 16.40 -4.18 -17.82
C ASP A 100 17.06 -3.15 -16.91
N ASP A 101 18.00 -2.37 -17.44
CA ASP A 101 18.64 -1.30 -16.70
C ASP A 101 17.62 -0.26 -16.22
N TYR A 102 17.73 0.12 -14.95
CA TYR A 102 16.88 1.14 -14.32
C TYR A 102 15.37 0.82 -14.30
N ALA A 103 14.99 -0.46 -14.43
CA ALA A 103 13.59 -0.88 -14.41
C ALA A 103 12.88 -0.44 -13.12
N GLU A 104 13.60 -0.38 -12.00
CA GLU A 104 13.10 0.05 -10.70
C GLU A 104 12.71 1.53 -10.63
N LEU A 105 13.17 2.36 -11.56
CA LEU A 105 12.85 3.80 -11.62
C LEU A 105 11.58 4.09 -12.42
N ARG A 106 11.11 3.16 -13.24
CA ARG A 106 9.99 3.36 -14.17
C ARG A 106 8.71 3.79 -13.46
N LEU A 107 8.40 3.20 -12.30
CA LEU A 107 7.23 3.61 -11.53
C LEU A 107 7.36 5.08 -11.08
N LYS A 108 8.51 5.47 -10.53
CA LYS A 108 8.75 6.86 -10.13
C LYS A 108 8.62 7.83 -11.30
N THR A 109 9.23 7.50 -12.43
CA THR A 109 9.19 8.33 -13.64
C THR A 109 7.77 8.49 -14.18
N SER A 110 6.97 7.41 -14.12
CA SER A 110 5.57 7.46 -14.57
C SER A 110 4.68 8.40 -13.77
N LEU A 111 5.05 8.72 -12.52
CA LEU A 111 4.30 9.62 -11.64
C LEU A 111 4.53 11.11 -11.96
N VAL A 112 5.47 11.44 -12.84
CA VAL A 112 5.67 12.83 -13.29
C VAL A 112 4.38 13.30 -13.97
N ASP A 113 3.94 14.52 -13.64
CA ASP A 113 2.71 15.16 -14.12
C ASP A 113 1.38 14.48 -13.69
N LEU A 114 1.43 13.47 -12.83
CA LEU A 114 0.24 12.85 -12.26
C LEU A 114 -0.56 13.87 -11.44
N GLN A 115 -1.83 14.06 -11.80
CA GLN A 115 -2.74 15.00 -11.14
C GLN A 115 -3.30 14.40 -9.84
N ALA A 116 -2.44 14.23 -8.84
CA ALA A 116 -2.78 13.69 -7.53
C ALA A 116 -2.07 14.46 -6.40
N ASP A 117 -2.77 14.60 -5.27
CA ASP A 117 -2.20 15.15 -4.03
C ASP A 117 -1.59 14.03 -3.19
N VAL A 118 -2.17 12.82 -3.32
CA VAL A 118 -1.76 11.62 -2.57
C VAL A 118 -1.67 10.42 -3.50
N VAL A 119 -0.55 9.70 -3.43
CA VAL A 119 -0.38 8.39 -4.08
C VAL A 119 -0.14 7.34 -3.02
N VAL A 120 -0.96 6.27 -3.01
CA VAL A 120 -0.83 5.11 -2.12
C VAL A 120 -0.50 3.88 -2.96
N ILE A 121 0.60 3.19 -2.63
CA ILE A 121 1.04 1.98 -3.33
C ILE A 121 0.76 0.77 -2.43
N ASP A 122 -0.13 -0.13 -2.87
CA ASP A 122 -0.38 -1.44 -2.24
C ASP A 122 0.66 -2.45 -2.71
N CYS A 123 1.62 -2.79 -1.85
CA CYS A 123 2.75 -3.64 -2.18
C CYS A 123 2.45 -5.12 -1.97
N ALA A 124 3.04 -5.98 -2.81
CA ALA A 124 3.05 -7.42 -2.59
C ALA A 124 3.80 -7.80 -1.28
N ASN A 125 3.49 -8.97 -0.72
CA ASN A 125 4.18 -9.52 0.43
C ASN A 125 5.47 -10.26 0.00
N ARG A 126 6.53 -9.52 -0.26
CA ARG A 126 7.80 -10.05 -0.75
C ARG A 126 8.99 -9.46 0.00
N GLN A 127 10.04 -10.24 0.12
CA GLN A 127 11.34 -9.83 0.66
C GLN A 127 12.16 -9.16 -0.45
N GLY A 128 11.95 -7.85 -0.63
CA GLY A 128 12.64 -7.12 -1.69
C GLY A 128 12.15 -7.50 -3.10
N GLY A 129 13.08 -7.49 -4.07
CA GLY A 129 12.79 -7.77 -5.47
C GLY A 129 12.37 -6.54 -6.29
N PRO A 130 12.24 -6.68 -7.62
CA PRO A 130 12.00 -5.57 -8.55
C PRO A 130 10.75 -4.74 -8.23
N LEU A 131 9.62 -5.39 -7.90
CA LEU A 131 8.39 -4.65 -7.55
C LEU A 131 8.55 -3.85 -6.26
N THR A 132 9.19 -4.43 -5.23
CA THR A 132 9.45 -3.72 -3.97
C THR A 132 10.41 -2.55 -4.18
N LEU A 133 11.48 -2.74 -4.98
CA LEU A 133 12.40 -1.66 -5.33
C LEU A 133 11.71 -0.54 -6.10
N SER A 134 10.82 -0.87 -7.04
CA SER A 134 10.03 0.14 -7.76
C SER A 134 9.18 0.97 -6.80
N ALA A 135 8.54 0.34 -5.80
CA ALA A 135 7.78 1.06 -4.78
C ALA A 135 8.69 1.95 -3.90
N LEU A 136 9.85 1.43 -3.47
CA LEU A 136 10.82 2.18 -2.64
C LEU A 136 11.39 3.41 -3.35
N HIS A 137 11.65 3.31 -4.67
CA HIS A 137 12.09 4.46 -5.46
C HIS A 137 10.97 5.48 -5.70
N ALA A 138 9.71 5.03 -5.81
CA ALA A 138 8.57 5.89 -6.11
C ALA A 138 7.97 6.57 -4.86
N ALA A 139 8.14 5.97 -3.68
CA ALA A 139 7.55 6.46 -2.43
C ALA A 139 8.49 7.40 -1.67
N ASP A 140 7.90 8.39 -1.02
CA ASP A 140 8.55 9.25 -0.03
C ASP A 140 8.39 8.72 1.40
N ARG A 141 7.37 7.87 1.64
CA ARG A 141 7.07 7.28 2.95
C ARG A 141 6.69 5.81 2.86
N VAL A 142 7.02 5.06 3.90
CA VAL A 142 6.54 3.70 4.12
C VAL A 142 5.66 3.65 5.36
N LEU A 143 4.45 3.12 5.18
CA LEU A 143 3.54 2.71 6.24
C LEU A 143 3.61 1.20 6.34
N TYR A 144 4.06 0.69 7.46
CA TYR A 144 4.05 -0.75 7.71
C TYR A 144 2.64 -1.20 8.08
N ALA A 145 2.26 -2.39 7.62
CA ALA A 145 1.00 -3.03 8.01
C ALA A 145 1.30 -4.29 8.84
N ALA A 146 0.64 -4.42 9.97
CA ALA A 146 0.78 -5.56 10.86
C ALA A 146 -0.56 -5.98 11.47
N THR A 147 -0.69 -7.27 11.78
CA THR A 147 -1.69 -7.79 12.70
C THR A 147 -1.07 -7.98 14.08
N ALA A 148 -1.89 -7.98 15.13
CA ALA A 148 -1.45 -8.29 16.50
C ALA A 148 -1.17 -9.79 16.65
N SER A 149 -0.09 -10.26 16.02
CA SER A 149 0.33 -11.67 15.93
C SER A 149 1.82 -11.77 15.58
N ASP A 150 2.43 -12.93 15.80
CA ASP A 150 3.82 -13.23 15.43
C ASP A 150 4.10 -12.91 13.95
N SER A 151 3.18 -13.26 13.07
CA SER A 151 3.27 -12.95 11.63
C SER A 151 3.35 -11.45 11.36
N GLY A 152 2.65 -10.64 12.17
CA GLY A 152 2.71 -9.18 12.09
C GLY A 152 4.07 -8.64 12.52
N VAL A 153 4.63 -9.16 13.61
CA VAL A 153 5.98 -8.80 14.10
C VAL A 153 7.05 -9.15 13.07
N ASP A 154 7.02 -10.38 12.55
CA ASP A 154 7.94 -10.85 11.51
C ASP A 154 7.86 -10.00 10.25
N GLY A 155 6.62 -9.66 9.85
CA GLY A 155 6.37 -8.85 8.66
C GLY A 155 6.93 -7.43 8.75
N VAL A 156 6.85 -6.78 9.92
CA VAL A 156 7.45 -5.45 10.16
C VAL A 156 8.96 -5.57 10.22
N THR A 157 9.50 -6.54 10.96
CA THR A 157 10.94 -6.77 11.09
C THR A 157 11.62 -6.97 9.72
N GLY A 158 11.02 -7.81 8.87
CA GLY A 158 11.52 -8.04 7.52
C GLY A 158 11.43 -6.78 6.66
N ALA A 159 10.29 -6.09 6.70
CA ALA A 159 10.08 -4.87 5.93
C ALA A 159 11.08 -3.77 6.30
N GLN A 160 11.38 -3.56 7.59
CA GLN A 160 12.41 -2.62 8.03
C GLN A 160 13.80 -2.98 7.50
N ARG A 161 14.18 -4.26 7.55
CA ARG A 161 15.47 -4.72 6.98
C ARG A 161 15.58 -4.41 5.49
N THR A 162 14.49 -4.56 4.75
CA THR A 162 14.45 -4.22 3.32
C THR A 162 14.59 -2.72 3.09
N VAL A 163 13.88 -1.88 3.85
CA VAL A 163 14.00 -0.42 3.78
C VAL A 163 15.41 0.04 4.15
N ASP A 164 15.99 -0.51 5.21
CA ASP A 164 17.36 -0.18 5.64
C ASP A 164 18.42 -0.61 4.61
N THR A 165 18.20 -1.75 3.95
CA THR A 165 19.08 -2.20 2.88
C THR A 165 19.02 -1.25 1.70
N PHE A 166 17.82 -0.82 1.31
CA PHE A 166 17.62 0.20 0.30
C PHE A 166 18.32 1.51 0.64
N ARG A 167 18.11 2.05 1.85
CA ARG A 167 18.76 3.29 2.32
C ARG A 167 20.27 3.19 2.27
N ARG A 168 20.84 2.07 2.73
CA ARG A 168 22.29 1.84 2.68
C ARG A 168 22.82 1.75 1.26
N SER A 169 22.07 1.15 0.35
CA SER A 169 22.44 1.07 -1.07
C SER A 169 22.47 2.46 -1.71
N MET A 170 21.43 3.27 -1.46
CA MET A 170 21.38 4.65 -1.95
C MET A 170 22.52 5.51 -1.41
N ALA A 171 22.82 5.39 -0.10
CA ALA A 171 23.94 6.12 0.52
C ALA A 171 25.31 5.76 -0.11
N ARG A 172 25.53 4.48 -0.46
CA ARG A 172 26.76 4.04 -1.16
C ARG A 172 26.90 4.64 -2.55
N LEU A 173 25.77 4.94 -3.21
CA LEU A 173 25.74 5.61 -4.53
C LEU A 173 25.84 7.14 -4.40
N GLY A 174 25.98 7.69 -3.19
CA GLY A 174 25.98 9.12 -2.93
C GLY A 174 24.61 9.79 -3.11
N ALA A 175 23.54 9.00 -3.20
CA ALA A 175 22.17 9.48 -3.33
C ALA A 175 21.48 9.51 -1.96
N ALA A 176 20.67 10.54 -1.70
CA ALA A 176 19.81 10.56 -0.52
C ALA A 176 18.65 9.58 -0.71
N ALA A 177 18.52 8.61 0.20
CA ALA A 177 17.27 7.86 0.32
C ALA A 177 16.29 8.74 1.09
N THR A 178 15.27 9.26 0.41
CA THR A 178 14.31 10.21 1.01
C THR A 178 13.12 9.50 1.69
N ILE A 179 13.11 8.16 1.70
CA ILE A 179 11.99 7.41 2.27
C ILE A 179 11.95 7.51 3.79
N GLU A 180 10.87 8.04 4.34
CA GLU A 180 10.58 8.15 5.77
C GLU A 180 9.73 6.96 6.24
N GLU A 181 9.97 6.47 7.46
CA GLU A 181 9.09 5.51 8.10
C GLU A 181 7.96 6.25 8.81
N ALA A 182 6.73 6.10 8.31
CA ALA A 182 5.55 6.76 8.89
C ALA A 182 5.08 6.08 10.19
N GLY A 183 5.44 4.80 10.37
CA GLY A 183 5.04 3.96 11.50
C GLY A 183 4.25 2.72 11.05
N VAL A 184 3.54 2.11 11.98
CA VAL A 184 2.80 0.85 11.78
C VAL A 184 1.30 1.08 11.89
N ALA A 185 0.54 0.76 10.85
CA ALA A 185 -0.90 0.58 10.91
C ALA A 185 -1.18 -0.83 11.45
N MET A 186 -1.49 -0.90 12.74
CA MET A 186 -1.72 -2.16 13.45
C MET A 186 -3.18 -2.55 13.38
N THR A 187 -3.48 -3.81 13.06
CA THR A 187 -4.83 -4.37 13.12
C THR A 187 -4.90 -5.48 14.16
N ARG A 188 -6.08 -5.67 14.75
CA ARG A 188 -6.35 -6.73 15.70
C ARG A 188 -7.74 -7.34 15.46
N ASP A 189 -7.94 -8.57 15.87
CA ASP A 189 -9.22 -9.23 15.69
C ASP A 189 -10.27 -8.68 16.68
N GLY A 190 -11.42 -8.24 16.10
CA GLY A 190 -12.55 -7.74 16.86
C GLY A 190 -12.30 -6.46 17.66
N THR A 191 -13.15 -6.22 18.66
CA THR A 191 -13.14 -5.01 19.53
C THR A 191 -13.12 -5.37 21.02
N GLY A 192 -13.01 -6.67 21.35
CA GLY A 192 -12.99 -7.17 22.72
C GLY A 192 -11.68 -6.87 23.48
N PHE A 193 -11.49 -7.53 24.62
CA PHE A 193 -10.21 -7.46 25.34
C PHE A 193 -9.09 -8.12 24.53
N LEU A 194 -7.88 -7.56 24.64
CA LEU A 194 -6.69 -8.16 24.05
C LEU A 194 -6.37 -9.48 24.74
N SER A 195 -6.05 -10.50 23.96
CA SER A 195 -5.40 -11.70 24.47
C SER A 195 -3.95 -11.40 24.87
N TYR A 196 -3.35 -12.28 25.67
CA TYR A 196 -1.93 -12.14 26.02
C TYR A 196 -1.03 -12.13 24.79
N ALA A 197 -1.31 -13.01 23.82
CA ALA A 197 -0.54 -13.07 22.57
C ALA A 197 -0.68 -11.80 21.73
N GLU A 198 -1.88 -11.22 21.62
CA GLU A 198 -2.07 -9.94 20.93
C GLU A 198 -1.32 -8.80 21.62
N GLN A 199 -1.38 -8.74 22.96
CA GLN A 199 -0.67 -7.72 23.73
C GLN A 199 0.85 -7.84 23.54
N ASP A 200 1.39 -9.04 23.61
CA ASP A 200 2.81 -9.33 23.42
C ASP A 200 3.28 -8.92 22.01
N ALA A 201 2.53 -9.28 20.98
CA ALA A 201 2.82 -8.87 19.60
C ALA A 201 2.77 -7.34 19.41
N ILE A 202 1.81 -6.66 20.03
CA ILE A 202 1.71 -5.20 20.01
C ILE A 202 2.95 -4.57 20.68
N ASP A 203 3.37 -5.09 21.81
CA ASP A 203 4.51 -4.57 22.55
C ASP A 203 5.82 -4.82 21.77
N GLN A 204 6.00 -5.98 21.14
CA GLN A 204 7.13 -6.24 20.26
C GLN A 204 7.14 -5.29 19.05
N VAL A 205 6.01 -5.03 18.40
CA VAL A 205 5.96 -4.07 17.28
C VAL A 205 6.29 -2.65 17.75
N ARG A 206 5.86 -2.23 18.96
CA ARG A 206 6.23 -0.91 19.52
C ARG A 206 7.73 -0.74 19.74
N GLU A 207 8.46 -1.81 20.03
CA GLU A 207 9.92 -1.78 20.11
C GLU A 207 10.58 -1.60 18.74
N LEU A 208 9.94 -2.07 17.66
CA LEU A 208 10.45 -1.95 16.30
C LEU A 208 10.16 -0.58 15.68
N ALA A 209 8.91 -0.09 15.80
CA ALA A 209 8.47 1.16 15.21
C ALA A 209 7.23 1.73 15.92
N PRO A 210 6.99 3.05 15.83
CA PRO A 210 5.79 3.66 16.40
C PRO A 210 4.51 3.07 15.78
N ILE A 211 3.61 2.57 16.62
CA ILE A 211 2.26 2.20 16.18
C ILE A 211 1.45 3.49 16.02
N ILE A 212 0.78 3.62 14.88
CA ILE A 212 -0.10 4.74 14.60
C ILE A 212 -1.48 4.44 15.19
N GLU A 213 -1.74 5.03 16.36
CA GLU A 213 -3.03 4.88 17.02
C GLU A 213 -4.17 5.58 16.24
N PRO A 214 -5.39 5.04 16.27
CA PRO A 214 -5.81 3.86 17.04
C PRO A 214 -5.44 2.54 16.35
N ILE A 215 -5.28 1.47 17.13
CA ILE A 215 -5.20 0.11 16.58
C ILE A 215 -6.53 -0.21 15.90
N VAL A 216 -6.46 -0.66 14.65
CA VAL A 216 -7.62 -0.84 13.78
C VAL A 216 -8.32 -2.17 14.08
N PRO A 217 -9.64 -2.21 14.35
CA PRO A 217 -10.36 -3.46 14.53
C PRO A 217 -10.52 -4.18 13.18
N HIS A 218 -10.19 -5.47 13.13
CA HIS A 218 -10.52 -6.33 11.99
C HIS A 218 -11.93 -6.91 12.21
N LEU A 219 -12.89 -6.48 11.40
CA LEU A 219 -14.29 -6.86 11.53
C LEU A 219 -14.76 -7.68 10.31
N ALA A 220 -15.72 -8.56 10.55
CA ALA A 220 -16.28 -9.46 9.53
C ALA A 220 -16.86 -8.74 8.29
N ILE A 221 -17.23 -7.47 8.40
CA ILE A 221 -17.73 -6.70 7.26
C ILE A 221 -16.67 -6.53 6.16
N VAL A 222 -15.37 -6.50 6.49
CA VAL A 222 -14.32 -6.25 5.48
C VAL A 222 -14.30 -7.33 4.39
N PRO A 223 -14.22 -8.64 4.68
CA PRO A 223 -14.32 -9.66 3.65
C PRO A 223 -15.66 -9.65 2.90
N GLU A 224 -16.78 -9.31 3.56
CA GLU A 224 -18.11 -9.24 2.93
C GLU A 224 -18.13 -8.18 1.83
N VAL A 225 -17.79 -6.92 2.15
CA VAL A 225 -17.79 -5.81 1.19
C VAL A 225 -16.70 -5.96 0.12
N ARG A 226 -15.57 -6.59 0.47
CA ARG A 226 -14.51 -6.90 -0.50
C ARG A 226 -15.02 -7.84 -1.60
N MET A 227 -15.81 -8.84 -1.26
CA MET A 227 -16.48 -9.72 -2.23
C MET A 227 -17.52 -8.97 -3.05
N ALA A 228 -18.24 -8.04 -2.43
CA ALA A 228 -19.24 -7.20 -3.09
C ALA A 228 -18.62 -6.09 -3.96
N GLY A 229 -17.33 -5.78 -3.80
CA GLY A 229 -16.67 -4.66 -4.48
C GLY A 229 -17.10 -3.30 -3.95
N GLU A 230 -17.32 -3.20 -2.65
CA GLU A 230 -17.87 -2.02 -2.00
C GLU A 230 -16.94 -1.47 -0.90
N TRP A 231 -17.14 -0.21 -0.55
CA TRP A 231 -16.44 0.45 0.55
C TRP A 231 -17.15 0.21 1.88
N TYR A 232 -16.48 -0.40 2.87
CA TYR A 232 -17.07 -0.67 4.17
C TYR A 232 -17.50 0.60 4.93
N GLY A 233 -16.86 1.75 4.66
CA GLY A 233 -17.22 3.03 5.27
C GLY A 233 -18.61 3.53 4.92
N ALA A 234 -19.22 3.01 3.85
CA ALA A 234 -20.62 3.27 3.51
C ALA A 234 -21.62 2.58 4.47
N TYR A 235 -21.14 1.67 5.31
CA TYR A 235 -21.97 0.87 6.22
C TYR A 235 -21.72 1.25 7.67
N ARG A 236 -22.79 1.29 8.49
CA ARG A 236 -22.69 1.54 9.94
C ARG A 236 -21.71 0.60 10.64
N LYS A 237 -21.70 -0.69 10.25
CA LYS A 237 -20.79 -1.69 10.81
C LYS A 237 -19.33 -1.46 10.44
N GLY A 238 -19.06 -0.75 9.38
CA GLY A 238 -17.70 -0.41 8.92
C GLY A 238 -17.15 0.89 9.51
N ALA A 239 -18.00 1.71 10.14
CA ALA A 239 -17.59 3.00 10.70
C ALA A 239 -16.39 2.91 11.67
N PRO A 240 -16.28 1.93 12.59
CA PRO A 240 -15.11 1.87 13.48
C PRO A 240 -13.78 1.69 12.72
N ILE A 241 -13.78 0.95 11.61
CA ILE A 241 -12.59 0.74 10.78
C ILE A 241 -12.28 2.02 10.00
N ARG A 242 -13.30 2.62 9.36
CA ARG A 242 -13.16 3.88 8.62
C ARG A 242 -12.60 4.98 9.52
N ASP A 243 -13.17 5.16 10.71
CA ASP A 243 -12.77 6.21 11.63
C ASP A 243 -11.33 5.99 12.12
N ALA A 244 -10.95 4.75 12.39
CA ALA A 244 -9.57 4.40 12.75
C ALA A 244 -8.60 4.73 11.60
N TYR A 245 -8.90 4.34 10.35
CA TYR A 245 -8.05 4.68 9.21
C TYR A 245 -8.06 6.16 8.86
N THR A 246 -9.13 6.90 9.17
CA THR A 246 -9.13 8.37 9.05
C THR A 246 -8.07 8.99 9.97
N GLU A 247 -7.94 8.50 11.20
CA GLU A 247 -6.88 8.96 12.11
C GLU A 247 -5.48 8.54 11.64
N VAL A 248 -5.32 7.30 11.15
CA VAL A 248 -4.06 6.86 10.54
C VAL A 248 -3.69 7.77 9.38
N MET A 249 -4.61 8.00 8.44
CA MET A 249 -4.42 8.87 7.28
C MET A 249 -3.95 10.26 7.68
N ARG A 250 -4.61 10.91 8.64
CA ARG A 250 -4.23 12.27 9.12
C ARG A 250 -2.81 12.35 9.67
N LYS A 251 -2.27 11.25 10.20
CA LYS A 251 -0.91 11.20 10.75
C LYS A 251 0.15 10.90 9.69
N VAL A 252 -0.21 10.18 8.63
CA VAL A 252 0.74 9.76 7.59
C VAL A 252 0.73 10.65 6.36
N ILE A 253 -0.37 11.35 6.08
CA ILE A 253 -0.49 12.34 5.00
C ILE A 253 -0.36 13.73 5.62
N ARG A 254 0.67 14.47 5.20
CA ARG A 254 0.96 15.84 5.68
C ARG A 254 0.98 16.81 4.52
#